data_0f83fda93fc3cd8571e90f4903b0a875
#
_entry.id   0f83fda93fc3cd8571e90f4903b0a875
#
_cell.length_a   1.000
_cell.length_b   1.000
_cell.length_c   1.000
_cell.angle_alpha   90.00
_cell.angle_beta   90.00
_cell.angle_gamma   90.00
#
_symmetry.space_group_name_H-M   'P 1'
#
loop_
_entity.id
_entity.type
_entity.pdbx_description
1 polymer ?
#
loop_
_entity_poly.entity_id
_entity_poly.type
_entity_poly.pdbx_seq_one_letter_code
_entity_poly.pdbx_strand_id
1 'polypeptide(L)'
;YRKSLSLRKTKTDKVDAHTITSMIMSDVNLKSYSDTSYHNEELKSLTRYRFDKVKERAKLKSSVSRLVCILFPELEKLVPSLHMASVYALLTEFPSASDIASAHLTRLTHLLSQSSKGHYKKDTAFLFREAARSSIGSHMPAKSLELKHTIKLIRELDAEINEIENEIKIIINEINPPILTIPGISYRMGAMILAEIGDFNRFDSPDKILAYAGMSPSTYQSGQLDNCYAHMEKRGSRYLRDALYNATKYVCHWDPSFSSYLAQKRAEGKHYNVALSHAAKKLVRIIYAMEKSGQSYIPAR
;
A
#
# COMPACT_ATOMS: atom_id res chain seq x y z
N TYR A 1 -23.75 13.20 14.11
CA TYR A 1 -25.12 13.31 14.61
C TYR A 1 -25.23 12.82 16.07
N ARG A 2 -24.85 11.57 16.40
CA ARG A 2 -24.92 11.03 17.78
C ARG A 2 -24.22 11.91 18.82
N LYS A 3 -23.03 12.46 18.49
CA LYS A 3 -22.28 13.36 19.38
C LYS A 3 -22.97 14.72 19.61
N SER A 4 -23.89 15.13 18.73
CA SER A 4 -24.66 16.35 18.87
C SER A 4 -25.92 16.15 19.76
N LEU A 5 -26.38 14.91 19.92
CA LEU A 5 -27.56 14.57 20.71
C LEU A 5 -27.27 14.29 22.18
N SER A 6 -26.05 13.82 22.51
CA SER A 6 -25.70 13.50 23.90
C SER A 6 -24.18 13.47 24.13
N LEU A 7 -23.76 14.05 25.25
CA LEU A 7 -22.39 13.98 25.76
C LEU A 7 -22.08 12.63 26.42
N ARG A 8 -23.09 11.81 26.72
CA ARG A 8 -22.91 10.49 27.34
C ARG A 8 -22.52 9.45 26.30
N LYS A 9 -21.48 8.66 26.59
CA LYS A 9 -21.02 7.54 25.76
C LYS A 9 -21.85 6.26 25.95
N THR A 10 -23.17 6.36 26.07
CA THR A 10 -24.02 5.19 26.25
C THR A 10 -24.28 4.55 24.87
N LYS A 11 -23.91 3.28 24.68
CA LYS A 11 -24.18 2.52 23.46
C LYS A 11 -25.08 1.33 23.83
N THR A 12 -26.35 1.40 23.43
CA THR A 12 -27.31 0.30 23.49
C THR A 12 -28.13 0.32 22.21
N ASP A 13 -28.68 -0.81 21.79
CA ASP A 13 -29.49 -0.93 20.58
C ASP A 13 -30.67 0.02 20.62
N LYS A 14 -31.31 0.21 21.80
CA LYS A 14 -32.42 1.15 22.01
C LYS A 14 -32.01 2.61 21.76
N VAL A 15 -30.81 3.01 22.22
CA VAL A 15 -30.25 4.36 21.99
C VAL A 15 -29.84 4.52 20.53
N ASP A 16 -29.32 3.49 19.90
CA ASP A 16 -28.93 3.53 18.49
C ASP A 16 -30.19 3.60 17.60
N ALA A 17 -31.24 2.82 17.88
CA ALA A 17 -32.52 2.89 17.17
C ALA A 17 -33.13 4.28 17.29
N HIS A 18 -33.20 4.85 18.50
CA HIS A 18 -33.72 6.21 18.73
C HIS A 18 -32.87 7.25 17.96
N THR A 19 -31.56 7.11 17.95
CA THR A 19 -30.66 8.02 17.23
C THR A 19 -30.87 7.96 15.72
N ILE A 20 -31.05 6.75 15.16
CA ILE A 20 -31.36 6.53 13.74
C ILE A 20 -32.72 7.16 13.40
N THR A 21 -33.77 6.89 14.19
CA THR A 21 -35.09 7.48 13.99
C THR A 21 -35.05 9.00 14.01
N SER A 22 -34.39 9.59 15.01
CA SER A 22 -34.25 11.05 15.12
C SER A 22 -33.46 11.64 13.96
N MET A 23 -32.48 10.92 13.43
CA MET A 23 -31.71 11.33 12.26
C MET A 23 -32.59 11.32 10.99
N ILE A 24 -33.39 10.30 10.81
CA ILE A 24 -34.31 10.19 9.66
C ILE A 24 -35.36 11.29 9.73
N MET A 25 -35.89 11.59 10.92
CA MET A 25 -36.93 12.62 11.13
C MET A 25 -36.40 14.06 11.10
N SER A 26 -35.09 14.28 11.20
CA SER A 26 -34.49 15.62 11.28
C SER A 26 -34.28 16.29 9.91
N ASP A 27 -34.93 15.83 8.87
CA ASP A 27 -34.86 16.40 7.50
C ASP A 27 -33.43 16.50 6.91
N VAL A 28 -32.53 15.69 7.41
CA VAL A 28 -31.20 15.53 6.81
C VAL A 28 -31.41 14.84 5.47
N ASN A 29 -30.85 15.42 4.41
CA ASN A 29 -30.91 14.91 3.03
C ASN A 29 -30.12 13.59 2.94
N LEU A 30 -30.70 12.51 3.51
CA LEU A 30 -30.11 11.18 3.52
C LEU A 30 -30.30 10.59 2.12
N LYS A 31 -29.20 10.36 1.43
CA LYS A 31 -29.24 9.59 0.19
C LYS A 31 -29.52 8.12 0.54
N SER A 32 -30.48 7.51 -0.17
CA SER A 32 -30.71 6.07 -0.05
C SER A 32 -29.43 5.29 -0.32
N TYR A 33 -29.23 4.19 0.40
CA TYR A 33 -28.16 3.24 0.07
C TYR A 33 -28.44 2.70 -1.34
N SER A 34 -27.59 3.06 -2.30
CA SER A 34 -27.63 2.43 -3.62
C SER A 34 -27.11 1.01 -3.46
N ASP A 35 -27.87 0.05 -3.97
CA ASP A 35 -27.44 -1.35 -4.01
C ASP A 35 -26.14 -1.41 -4.82
N THR A 36 -25.02 -1.51 -4.10
CA THR A 36 -23.71 -1.68 -4.73
C THR A 36 -23.70 -3.05 -5.34
N SER A 37 -23.38 -3.15 -6.62
CA SER A 37 -23.28 -4.44 -7.30
C SER A 37 -22.43 -5.39 -6.46
N TYR A 38 -22.80 -6.66 -6.37
CA TYR A 38 -22.09 -7.73 -5.67
C TYR A 38 -20.57 -7.67 -5.92
N HIS A 39 -20.17 -7.44 -7.17
CA HIS A 39 -18.76 -7.29 -7.55
C HIS A 39 -18.00 -6.16 -6.82
N ASN A 40 -18.67 -5.07 -6.46
CA ASN A 40 -18.02 -3.96 -5.73
C ASN A 40 -17.73 -4.32 -4.27
N GLU A 41 -18.62 -5.02 -3.58
CA GLU A 41 -18.39 -5.44 -2.21
C GLU A 41 -17.34 -6.55 -2.12
N GLU A 42 -17.36 -7.49 -3.06
CA GLU A 42 -16.34 -8.54 -3.16
C GLU A 42 -14.96 -7.95 -3.48
N LEU A 43 -14.88 -7.09 -4.50
CA LEU A 43 -13.64 -6.41 -4.85
C LEU A 43 -13.09 -5.58 -3.69
N LYS A 44 -13.97 -4.93 -2.92
CA LYS A 44 -13.60 -4.16 -1.72
C LYS A 44 -13.07 -5.06 -0.60
N SER A 45 -13.67 -6.22 -0.39
CA SER A 45 -13.20 -7.22 0.55
C SER A 45 -11.81 -7.71 0.18
N LEU A 46 -11.62 -8.15 -1.07
CA LEU A 46 -10.34 -8.66 -1.57
C LEU A 46 -9.23 -7.60 -1.54
N THR A 47 -9.51 -6.38 -1.99
CA THR A 47 -8.51 -5.31 -2.03
C THR A 47 -8.06 -4.88 -0.64
N ARG A 48 -8.97 -4.82 0.34
CA ARG A 48 -8.63 -4.54 1.74
C ARG A 48 -7.85 -5.68 2.36
N TYR A 49 -8.28 -6.93 2.14
CA TYR A 49 -7.58 -8.12 2.62
C TYR A 49 -6.14 -8.16 2.07
N ARG A 50 -5.97 -7.95 0.77
CA ARG A 50 -4.65 -7.80 0.15
C ARG A 50 -3.81 -6.70 0.82
N PHE A 51 -4.41 -5.53 1.05
CA PHE A 51 -3.71 -4.42 1.69
C PHE A 51 -3.17 -4.78 3.07
N ASP A 52 -3.98 -5.44 3.89
CA ASP A 52 -3.59 -5.83 5.24
C ASP A 52 -2.48 -6.92 5.20
N LYS A 53 -2.58 -7.91 4.29
CA LYS A 53 -1.53 -8.91 4.06
C LYS A 53 -0.20 -8.31 3.60
N VAL A 54 -0.24 -7.32 2.70
CA VAL A 54 0.97 -6.60 2.28
C VAL A 54 1.60 -5.83 3.45
N LYS A 55 0.81 -5.22 4.33
CA LYS A 55 1.29 -4.55 5.54
C LYS A 55 1.91 -5.54 6.54
N GLU A 56 1.30 -6.69 6.72
CA GLU A 56 1.83 -7.77 7.56
C GLU A 56 3.19 -8.25 7.03
N ARG A 57 3.27 -8.55 5.73
CA ARG A 57 4.51 -8.93 5.07
C ARG A 57 5.61 -7.86 5.25
N ALA A 58 5.28 -6.58 5.15
CA ALA A 58 6.25 -5.49 5.34
C ALA A 58 6.82 -5.48 6.77
N LYS A 59 6.00 -5.78 7.79
CA LYS A 59 6.46 -5.93 9.18
C LYS A 59 7.43 -7.10 9.32
N LEU A 60 7.12 -8.25 8.72
CA LEU A 60 8.00 -9.42 8.74
C LEU A 60 9.32 -9.16 8.02
N LYS A 61 9.31 -8.44 6.89
CA LYS A 61 10.54 -8.00 6.20
C LYS A 61 11.42 -7.13 7.11
N SER A 62 10.85 -6.19 7.83
CA SER A 62 11.59 -5.40 8.82
C SER A 62 12.17 -6.27 9.94
N SER A 63 11.46 -7.32 10.37
CA SER A 63 11.98 -8.30 11.34
C SER A 63 13.16 -9.09 10.79
N VAL A 64 13.12 -9.52 9.51
CA VAL A 64 14.25 -10.18 8.85
C VAL A 64 15.48 -9.26 8.85
N SER A 65 15.34 -7.99 8.45
CA SER A 65 16.46 -7.04 8.46
C SER A 65 17.09 -6.89 9.83
N ARG A 66 16.27 -6.80 10.89
CA ARG A 66 16.73 -6.75 12.27
C ARG A 66 17.47 -8.03 12.70
N LEU A 67 16.95 -9.21 12.34
CA LEU A 67 17.57 -10.49 12.68
C LEU A 67 18.88 -10.69 11.93
N VAL A 68 18.96 -10.30 10.67
CA VAL A 68 20.20 -10.34 9.88
C VAL A 68 21.25 -9.41 10.49
N CYS A 69 20.88 -8.22 10.94
CA CYS A 69 21.79 -7.30 11.63
C CYS A 69 22.44 -7.94 12.89
N ILE A 70 21.75 -8.87 13.56
CA ILE A 70 22.26 -9.60 14.72
C ILE A 70 23.13 -10.79 14.29
N LEU A 71 22.68 -11.57 13.29
CA LEU A 71 23.27 -12.88 12.95
C LEU A 71 24.37 -12.80 11.88
N PHE A 72 24.26 -11.85 10.94
CA PHE A 72 25.21 -11.63 9.86
C PHE A 72 25.08 -10.21 9.29
N PRO A 73 25.54 -9.16 9.99
CA PRO A 73 25.34 -7.76 9.58
C PRO A 73 26.00 -7.41 8.25
N GLU A 74 27.10 -8.04 7.90
CA GLU A 74 27.82 -7.77 6.66
C GLU A 74 27.04 -8.18 5.41
N LEU A 75 26.07 -9.10 5.54
CA LEU A 75 25.28 -9.58 4.41
C LEU A 75 24.53 -8.46 3.67
N GLU A 76 24.06 -7.44 4.39
CA GLU A 76 23.35 -6.31 3.79
C GLU A 76 24.19 -5.55 2.77
N LYS A 77 25.51 -5.50 2.98
CA LYS A 77 26.45 -4.83 2.05
C LYS A 77 26.84 -5.69 0.85
N LEU A 78 26.61 -7.01 0.94
CA LEU A 78 26.98 -7.98 -0.08
C LEU A 78 25.89 -8.24 -1.11
N VAL A 79 24.65 -7.81 -0.83
CA VAL A 79 23.49 -8.08 -1.67
C VAL A 79 22.73 -6.80 -1.99
N PRO A 80 22.10 -6.68 -3.18
CA PRO A 80 21.30 -5.52 -3.52
C PRO A 80 20.07 -5.35 -2.59
N SER A 81 19.54 -6.45 -2.05
CA SER A 81 18.45 -6.47 -1.09
C SER A 81 18.43 -7.76 -0.29
N LEU A 82 18.22 -7.66 1.02
CA LEU A 82 17.99 -8.82 1.91
C LEU A 82 16.73 -9.63 1.56
N HIS A 83 15.80 -9.03 0.79
CA HIS A 83 14.50 -9.62 0.50
C HIS A 83 14.43 -10.32 -0.87
N MET A 84 15.58 -10.70 -1.41
CA MET A 84 15.68 -11.51 -2.63
C MET A 84 15.45 -13.00 -2.33
N ALA A 85 14.87 -13.72 -3.28
CA ALA A 85 14.61 -15.16 -3.15
C ALA A 85 15.87 -15.98 -2.84
N SER A 86 17.00 -15.61 -3.46
CA SER A 86 18.29 -16.24 -3.22
C SER A 86 18.84 -16.00 -1.81
N VAL A 87 18.64 -14.80 -1.26
CA VAL A 87 19.01 -14.47 0.12
C VAL A 87 18.14 -15.24 1.12
N TYR A 88 16.84 -15.32 0.84
CA TYR A 88 15.94 -16.12 1.67
C TYR A 88 16.26 -17.63 1.61
N ALA A 89 16.68 -18.15 0.45
CA ALA A 89 17.14 -19.51 0.34
C ALA A 89 18.40 -19.73 1.18
N LEU A 90 19.37 -18.84 1.09
CA LEU A 90 20.61 -18.86 1.89
C LEU A 90 20.29 -18.86 3.39
N LEU A 91 19.51 -17.88 3.87
CA LEU A 91 19.21 -17.71 5.29
C LEU A 91 18.29 -18.80 5.85
N THR A 92 17.51 -19.47 5.00
CA THR A 92 16.71 -20.64 5.42
C THR A 92 17.61 -21.83 5.71
N GLU A 93 18.65 -22.06 4.92
CA GLU A 93 19.59 -23.17 5.11
C GLU A 93 20.69 -22.82 6.11
N PHE A 94 21.29 -21.64 5.98
CA PHE A 94 22.39 -21.11 6.77
C PHE A 94 21.99 -19.78 7.43
N PRO A 95 21.33 -19.79 8.59
CA PRO A 95 20.71 -18.59 9.17
C PRO A 95 21.72 -17.62 9.84
N SER A 96 22.95 -18.06 10.12
CA SER A 96 23.94 -17.23 10.78
C SER A 96 25.27 -17.16 10.00
N ALA A 97 26.11 -16.19 10.33
CA ALA A 97 27.44 -16.10 9.76
C ALA A 97 28.25 -17.36 10.05
N SER A 98 28.17 -17.93 11.26
CA SER A 98 28.88 -19.17 11.63
C SER A 98 28.46 -20.36 10.78
N ASP A 99 27.16 -20.47 10.43
CA ASP A 99 26.66 -21.55 9.56
C ASP A 99 27.20 -21.41 8.14
N ILE A 100 27.25 -20.19 7.60
CA ILE A 100 27.80 -19.90 6.26
C ILE A 100 29.31 -20.11 6.23
N ALA A 101 30.03 -19.69 7.27
CA ALA A 101 31.49 -19.83 7.38
C ALA A 101 31.93 -21.30 7.38
N SER A 102 31.15 -22.17 8.04
CA SER A 102 31.39 -23.62 8.14
C SER A 102 30.85 -24.41 6.94
N ALA A 103 30.01 -23.78 6.09
CA ALA A 103 29.40 -24.46 4.97
C ALA A 103 30.40 -24.89 3.91
N HIS A 104 30.20 -26.07 3.30
CA HIS A 104 31.01 -26.52 2.18
C HIS A 104 30.77 -25.61 0.96
N LEU A 105 31.84 -25.09 0.35
CA LEU A 105 31.74 -24.10 -0.73
C LEU A 105 30.89 -24.60 -1.91
N THR A 106 30.97 -25.86 -2.26
CA THR A 106 30.22 -26.48 -3.36
C THR A 106 28.72 -26.42 -3.06
N ARG A 107 28.30 -26.74 -1.82
CA ARG A 107 26.88 -26.68 -1.38
C ARG A 107 26.36 -25.25 -1.41
N LEU A 108 27.15 -24.31 -0.89
CA LEU A 108 26.82 -22.89 -0.90
C LEU A 108 26.69 -22.35 -2.33
N THR A 109 27.63 -22.72 -3.23
CA THR A 109 27.59 -22.34 -4.65
C THR A 109 26.35 -22.91 -5.34
N HIS A 110 26.03 -24.18 -5.13
CA HIS A 110 24.85 -24.82 -5.72
C HIS A 110 23.57 -24.15 -5.28
N LEU A 111 23.39 -23.93 -3.96
CA LEU A 111 22.20 -23.26 -3.41
C LEU A 111 22.02 -21.87 -3.98
N LEU A 112 23.07 -21.05 -3.99
CA LEU A 112 23.04 -19.70 -4.50
C LEU A 112 22.79 -19.65 -6.01
N SER A 113 23.42 -20.51 -6.78
CA SER A 113 23.25 -20.58 -8.23
C SER A 113 21.80 -20.98 -8.59
N GLN A 114 21.27 -22.01 -7.94
CA GLN A 114 19.92 -22.48 -8.17
C GLN A 114 18.88 -21.42 -7.80
N SER A 115 19.01 -20.81 -6.63
CA SER A 115 18.03 -19.83 -6.11
C SER A 115 18.11 -18.47 -6.79
N SER A 116 19.23 -18.12 -7.41
CA SER A 116 19.43 -16.88 -8.18
C SER A 116 19.26 -17.06 -9.69
N LYS A 117 18.85 -18.22 -10.18
CA LYS A 117 18.77 -18.54 -11.62
C LYS A 117 20.12 -18.31 -12.34
N GLY A 118 21.23 -18.68 -11.69
CA GLY A 118 22.58 -18.58 -12.25
C GLY A 118 23.28 -17.22 -12.09
N HIS A 119 22.64 -16.22 -11.48
CA HIS A 119 23.26 -14.92 -11.24
C HIS A 119 24.41 -14.99 -10.21
N TYR A 120 24.24 -15.77 -9.15
CA TYR A 120 25.29 -15.99 -8.15
C TYR A 120 26.07 -17.26 -8.48
N LYS A 121 27.39 -17.10 -8.61
CA LYS A 121 28.34 -18.14 -8.97
C LYS A 121 29.29 -18.43 -7.81
N LYS A 122 30.30 -19.26 -8.08
CA LYS A 122 31.34 -19.68 -7.11
C LYS A 122 32.02 -18.50 -6.42
N ASP A 123 32.29 -17.43 -7.18
CA ASP A 123 33.01 -16.24 -6.66
C ASP A 123 32.15 -15.51 -5.61
N THR A 124 30.82 -15.40 -5.85
CA THR A 124 29.88 -14.83 -4.89
C THR A 124 29.75 -15.70 -3.65
N ALA A 125 29.69 -17.02 -3.81
CA ALA A 125 29.65 -17.96 -2.70
C ALA A 125 30.90 -17.88 -1.84
N PHE A 126 32.10 -17.77 -2.48
CA PHE A 126 33.36 -17.57 -1.81
C PHE A 126 33.36 -16.25 -1.02
N LEU A 127 32.94 -15.16 -1.65
CA LEU A 127 32.85 -13.84 -1.01
C LEU A 127 31.95 -13.88 0.24
N PHE A 128 30.77 -14.51 0.16
CA PHE A 128 29.85 -14.65 1.29
C PHE A 128 30.49 -15.45 2.42
N ARG A 129 31.18 -16.54 2.10
CA ARG A 129 31.83 -17.37 3.10
C ARG A 129 33.00 -16.64 3.79
N GLU A 130 33.82 -15.90 3.05
CA GLU A 130 34.94 -15.12 3.63
C GLU A 130 34.39 -13.98 4.52
N ALA A 131 33.36 -13.25 4.07
CA ALA A 131 32.72 -12.25 4.90
C ALA A 131 32.10 -12.85 6.17
N ALA A 132 31.53 -14.05 6.06
CA ALA A 132 30.97 -14.77 7.20
C ALA A 132 32.04 -15.23 8.22
N ARG A 133 33.25 -15.57 7.77
CA ARG A 133 34.39 -15.93 8.63
C ARG A 133 34.91 -14.76 9.46
N SER A 134 34.83 -13.55 8.91
CA SER A 134 35.26 -12.31 9.57
C SER A 134 34.09 -11.53 10.19
N SER A 135 32.89 -12.12 10.22
CA SER A 135 31.70 -11.45 10.70
C SER A 135 31.73 -11.18 12.21
N ILE A 136 31.23 -10.01 12.59
CA ILE A 136 30.93 -9.65 13.98
C ILE A 136 29.56 -10.15 14.47
N GLY A 137 28.82 -10.87 13.61
CA GLY A 137 27.51 -11.42 13.92
C GLY A 137 27.52 -12.40 15.09
N SER A 138 26.48 -12.38 15.88
CA SER A 138 26.34 -13.22 17.06
C SER A 138 25.83 -14.63 16.71
N HIS A 139 26.43 -15.66 17.29
CA HIS A 139 25.87 -17.01 17.20
C HIS A 139 24.73 -17.18 18.21
N MET A 140 23.49 -17.11 17.74
CA MET A 140 22.27 -17.19 18.56
C MET A 140 21.25 -18.17 17.95
N PRO A 141 21.25 -19.45 18.36
CA PRO A 141 20.36 -20.47 17.78
C PRO A 141 18.85 -20.08 17.83
N ALA A 142 18.41 -19.44 18.92
CA ALA A 142 17.04 -18.95 19.03
C ALA A 142 16.70 -17.89 17.95
N LYS A 143 17.63 -16.97 17.65
CA LYS A 143 17.44 -15.98 16.59
C LYS A 143 17.52 -16.59 15.19
N SER A 144 18.36 -17.61 15.02
CA SER A 144 18.42 -18.40 13.79
C SER A 144 17.07 -19.11 13.53
N LEU A 145 16.45 -19.67 14.56
CA LEU A 145 15.13 -20.29 14.44
C LEU A 145 14.04 -19.23 14.12
N GLU A 146 14.06 -18.09 14.82
CA GLU A 146 13.15 -16.96 14.57
C GLU A 146 13.25 -16.49 13.11
N LEU A 147 14.47 -16.36 12.58
CA LEU A 147 14.73 -15.96 11.20
C LEU A 147 14.14 -16.96 10.19
N LYS A 148 14.37 -18.25 10.37
CA LYS A 148 13.81 -19.30 9.50
C LYS A 148 12.28 -19.27 9.47
N HIS A 149 11.65 -19.16 10.64
CA HIS A 149 10.20 -19.08 10.74
C HIS A 149 9.65 -17.78 10.09
N THR A 150 10.31 -16.64 10.32
CA THR A 150 9.91 -15.38 9.72
C THR A 150 9.97 -15.44 8.18
N ILE A 151 11.04 -16.05 7.62
CA ILE A 151 11.15 -16.22 6.15
C ILE A 151 10.06 -17.17 5.64
N LYS A 152 9.74 -18.24 6.36
CA LYS A 152 8.65 -19.16 5.99
C LYS A 152 7.32 -18.43 5.91
N LEU A 153 6.97 -17.64 6.94
CA LEU A 153 5.74 -16.83 6.97
C LEU A 153 5.69 -15.80 5.82
N ILE A 154 6.82 -15.18 5.46
CA ILE A 154 6.87 -14.27 4.31
C ILE A 154 6.53 -15.00 3.01
N ARG A 155 7.05 -16.21 2.81
CA ARG A 155 6.74 -17.02 1.61
C ARG A 155 5.28 -17.44 1.55
N GLU A 156 4.68 -17.79 2.67
CA GLU A 156 3.25 -18.12 2.79
C GLU A 156 2.41 -16.88 2.44
N LEU A 157 2.74 -15.72 3.01
CA LEU A 157 2.06 -14.46 2.67
C LEU A 157 2.25 -14.06 1.20
N ASP A 158 3.41 -14.31 0.59
CA ASP A 158 3.61 -14.05 -0.84
C ASP A 158 2.69 -14.93 -1.70
N ALA A 159 2.47 -16.20 -1.33
CA ALA A 159 1.55 -17.09 -2.01
C ALA A 159 0.09 -16.63 -1.85
N GLU A 160 -0.36 -16.32 -0.63
CA GLU A 160 -1.70 -15.80 -0.36
C GLU A 160 -1.97 -14.47 -1.11
N ILE A 161 -1.01 -13.55 -1.12
CA ILE A 161 -1.13 -12.28 -1.84
C ILE A 161 -1.29 -12.53 -3.34
N ASN A 162 -0.54 -13.47 -3.92
CA ASN A 162 -0.66 -13.82 -5.33
C ASN A 162 -2.04 -14.41 -5.68
N GLU A 163 -2.57 -15.26 -4.80
CA GLU A 163 -3.92 -15.82 -4.95
C GLU A 163 -4.98 -14.71 -4.95
N ILE A 164 -4.96 -13.83 -3.94
CA ILE A 164 -5.87 -12.68 -3.86
C ILE A 164 -5.73 -11.77 -5.09
N GLU A 165 -4.51 -11.53 -5.57
CA GLU A 165 -4.27 -10.72 -6.77
C GLU A 165 -4.85 -11.33 -8.05
N ASN A 166 -4.87 -12.65 -8.16
CA ASN A 166 -5.50 -13.35 -9.27
C ASN A 166 -7.02 -13.17 -9.26
N GLU A 167 -7.67 -13.31 -8.09
CA GLU A 167 -9.10 -13.06 -7.95
C GLU A 167 -9.46 -11.60 -8.29
N ILE A 168 -8.70 -10.63 -7.75
CA ILE A 168 -8.88 -9.21 -8.11
C ILE A 168 -8.76 -9.00 -9.63
N LYS A 169 -7.80 -9.67 -10.27
CA LYS A 169 -7.56 -9.52 -11.72
C LYS A 169 -8.71 -10.08 -12.54
N ILE A 170 -9.32 -11.19 -12.14
CA ILE A 170 -10.50 -11.76 -12.80
C ILE A 170 -11.63 -10.74 -12.78
N ILE A 171 -12.01 -10.23 -11.61
CA ILE A 171 -13.11 -9.28 -11.46
C ILE A 171 -12.84 -7.98 -12.25
N ILE A 172 -11.63 -7.45 -12.18
CA ILE A 172 -11.27 -6.21 -12.90
C ILE A 172 -11.28 -6.38 -14.40
N ASN A 173 -10.90 -7.55 -14.92
CA ASN A 173 -10.96 -7.84 -16.36
C ASN A 173 -12.41 -7.93 -16.86
N GLU A 174 -13.33 -8.44 -16.05
CA GLU A 174 -14.76 -8.47 -16.36
C GLU A 174 -15.36 -7.05 -16.40
N ILE A 175 -15.00 -6.21 -15.44
CA ILE A 175 -15.49 -4.81 -15.37
C ILE A 175 -14.85 -3.95 -16.47
N ASN A 176 -13.59 -4.19 -16.82
CA ASN A 176 -12.77 -3.42 -17.76
C ASN A 176 -12.92 -1.89 -17.63
N PRO A 177 -12.64 -1.32 -16.46
CA PRO A 177 -12.97 0.07 -16.15
C PRO A 177 -12.02 1.07 -16.82
N PRO A 178 -12.50 2.27 -17.19
CA PRO A 178 -11.70 3.31 -17.86
C PRO A 178 -10.45 3.73 -17.08
N ILE A 179 -10.45 3.70 -15.75
CA ILE A 179 -9.33 4.08 -14.90
C ILE A 179 -8.02 3.36 -15.25
N LEU A 180 -8.09 2.13 -15.76
CA LEU A 180 -6.91 1.34 -16.13
C LEU A 180 -6.18 1.88 -17.36
N THR A 181 -6.80 2.77 -18.12
CA THR A 181 -6.16 3.42 -19.27
C THR A 181 -5.26 4.57 -18.89
N ILE A 182 -5.27 5.00 -17.62
CA ILE A 182 -4.38 6.05 -17.11
C ILE A 182 -2.96 5.48 -16.95
N PRO A 183 -1.93 6.07 -17.59
CA PRO A 183 -0.55 5.63 -17.48
C PRO A 183 -0.09 5.60 -16.00
N GLY A 184 0.44 4.46 -15.56
CA GLY A 184 0.91 4.28 -14.17
C GLY A 184 -0.13 3.73 -13.20
N ILE A 185 -1.40 3.58 -13.58
CA ILE A 185 -2.39 2.90 -12.76
C ILE A 185 -2.41 1.41 -13.08
N SER A 186 -1.93 0.59 -12.16
CA SER A 186 -2.03 -0.87 -12.27
C SER A 186 -3.43 -1.35 -11.89
N TYR A 187 -3.80 -2.57 -12.33
CA TYR A 187 -5.07 -3.20 -11.97
C TYR A 187 -5.31 -3.23 -10.45
N ARG A 188 -4.26 -3.44 -9.63
CA ARG A 188 -4.35 -3.47 -8.16
C ARG A 188 -4.77 -2.14 -7.57
N MET A 189 -4.19 -1.04 -8.08
CA MET A 189 -4.53 0.31 -7.61
C MET A 189 -5.88 0.76 -8.14
N GLY A 190 -6.17 0.49 -9.42
CA GLY A 190 -7.48 0.76 -10.01
C GLY A 190 -8.58 0.02 -9.26
N ALA A 191 -8.39 -1.27 -8.99
CA ALA A 191 -9.32 -2.08 -8.21
C ALA A 191 -9.62 -1.49 -6.82
N MET A 192 -8.58 -1.10 -6.08
CA MET A 192 -8.74 -0.50 -4.75
C MET A 192 -9.49 0.84 -4.81
N ILE A 193 -9.17 1.69 -5.78
CA ILE A 193 -9.83 2.99 -5.95
C ILE A 193 -11.32 2.79 -6.27
N LEU A 194 -11.63 1.92 -7.25
CA LEU A 194 -13.01 1.64 -7.64
C LEU A 194 -13.82 1.00 -6.52
N ALA A 195 -13.26 0.00 -5.86
CA ALA A 195 -13.92 -0.70 -4.77
C ALA A 195 -14.22 0.21 -3.56
N GLU A 196 -13.32 1.11 -3.24
CA GLU A 196 -13.51 2.05 -2.13
C GLU A 196 -14.50 3.18 -2.46
N ILE A 197 -14.53 3.64 -3.71
CA ILE A 197 -15.48 4.66 -4.17
C ILE A 197 -16.85 4.02 -4.38
N GLY A 198 -16.90 2.82 -4.99
CA GLY A 198 -18.14 2.15 -5.37
C GLY A 198 -18.84 2.91 -6.48
N ASP A 199 -20.09 3.35 -6.24
CA ASP A 199 -20.85 4.15 -7.20
C ASP A 199 -20.38 5.62 -7.21
N PHE A 200 -19.86 6.08 -8.36
CA PHE A 200 -19.45 7.47 -8.56
C PHE A 200 -20.63 8.44 -8.58
N ASN A 201 -21.85 7.97 -8.86
CA ASN A 201 -23.05 8.81 -8.91
C ASN A 201 -23.49 9.27 -7.52
N ARG A 202 -23.09 8.57 -6.47
CA ARG A 202 -23.36 9.01 -5.09
C ARG A 202 -22.60 10.28 -4.69
N PHE A 203 -21.58 10.67 -5.46
CA PHE A 203 -20.80 11.88 -5.21
C PHE A 203 -21.19 12.98 -6.19
N ASP A 204 -21.58 14.14 -5.66
CA ASP A 204 -21.98 15.30 -6.47
C ASP A 204 -20.77 15.97 -7.15
N SER A 205 -19.56 15.78 -6.61
CA SER A 205 -18.34 16.36 -7.12
C SER A 205 -17.09 15.53 -6.76
N PRO A 206 -15.98 15.68 -7.50
CA PRO A 206 -14.73 15.01 -7.17
C PRO A 206 -14.15 15.45 -5.82
N ASP A 207 -14.47 16.67 -5.36
CA ASP A 207 -14.02 17.15 -4.04
C ASP A 207 -14.70 16.38 -2.89
N LYS A 208 -15.91 15.83 -3.09
CA LYS A 208 -16.56 14.92 -2.14
C LYS A 208 -15.82 13.57 -2.03
N ILE A 209 -15.24 13.07 -3.13
CA ILE A 209 -14.37 11.87 -3.12
C ILE A 209 -13.07 12.15 -2.34
N LEU A 210 -12.48 13.33 -2.54
CA LEU A 210 -11.30 13.74 -1.77
C LEU A 210 -11.58 13.85 -0.27
N ALA A 211 -12.74 14.40 0.10
CA ALA A 211 -13.20 14.43 1.49
C ALA A 211 -13.41 13.03 2.04
N TYR A 212 -14.04 12.13 1.25
CA TYR A 212 -14.26 10.72 1.61
C TYR A 212 -12.94 9.95 1.78
N ALA A 213 -11.90 10.29 1.01
CA ALA A 213 -10.54 9.77 1.19
C ALA A 213 -9.80 10.42 2.38
N GLY A 214 -10.35 11.48 2.97
CA GLY A 214 -9.68 12.28 4.01
C GLY A 214 -8.45 13.04 3.47
N MET A 215 -8.51 13.47 2.21
CA MET A 215 -7.46 14.22 1.53
C MET A 215 -7.78 15.71 1.39
N SER A 216 -8.84 16.18 2.01
CA SER A 216 -9.18 17.60 2.09
C SER A 216 -8.35 18.29 3.17
N PRO A 217 -7.91 19.55 2.95
CA PRO A 217 -7.28 20.32 4.00
C PRO A 217 -8.31 20.68 5.09
N SER A 218 -7.89 20.68 6.33
CA SER A 218 -8.70 21.23 7.41
C SER A 218 -8.81 22.74 7.25
N THR A 219 -10.03 23.26 7.33
CA THR A 219 -10.28 24.71 7.35
C THR A 219 -10.82 25.04 8.73
N TYR A 220 -10.17 25.93 9.44
CA TYR A 220 -10.67 26.47 10.70
C TYR A 220 -10.65 27.99 10.59
N GLN A 221 -11.82 28.55 10.43
CA GLN A 221 -12.06 30.00 10.44
C GLN A 221 -13.06 30.31 11.52
N SER A 222 -12.68 31.15 12.46
CA SER A 222 -13.57 31.64 13.51
C SER A 222 -13.30 33.13 13.75
N GLY A 223 -14.21 33.97 13.32
CA GLY A 223 -14.08 35.42 13.40
C GLY A 223 -12.85 35.93 12.61
N GLN A 224 -11.98 36.66 13.25
CA GLN A 224 -10.75 37.18 12.64
C GLN A 224 -9.57 36.19 12.65
N LEU A 225 -9.75 34.97 13.21
CA LEU A 225 -8.71 33.94 13.26
C LEU A 225 -8.74 33.12 11.98
N ASP A 226 -7.78 33.38 11.10
CA ASP A 226 -7.51 32.57 9.92
C ASP A 226 -6.36 31.62 10.23
N ASN A 227 -6.64 30.31 10.31
CA ASN A 227 -5.61 29.34 10.62
C ASN A 227 -4.75 29.06 9.40
N CYS A 228 -3.57 29.67 9.35
CA CYS A 228 -2.60 29.54 8.26
C CYS A 228 -2.01 28.13 8.12
N TYR A 229 -2.22 27.23 9.09
CA TYR A 229 -1.64 25.88 9.11
C TYR A 229 -2.70 24.79 8.84
N ALA A 230 -3.21 24.75 7.63
CA ALA A 230 -4.10 23.68 7.20
C ALA A 230 -3.33 22.35 7.12
N HIS A 231 -3.79 21.33 7.82
CA HIS A 231 -3.31 19.95 7.70
C HIS A 231 -4.36 19.08 7.04
N MET A 232 -3.92 17.95 6.46
CA MET A 232 -4.83 16.99 5.87
C MET A 232 -5.66 16.31 6.98
N GLU A 233 -6.99 16.34 6.87
CA GLU A 233 -7.90 15.85 7.92
C GLU A 233 -7.73 14.37 8.25
N LYS A 234 -7.37 13.55 7.26
CA LYS A 234 -7.22 12.09 7.36
C LYS A 234 -8.46 11.34 7.89
N ARG A 235 -9.61 11.99 7.96
CA ARG A 235 -10.91 11.35 8.22
C ARG A 235 -11.40 10.67 6.95
N GLY A 236 -11.97 9.47 7.06
CA GLY A 236 -12.47 8.73 5.90
C GLY A 236 -11.62 7.50 5.56
N SER A 237 -11.76 6.98 4.32
CA SER A 237 -11.12 5.72 3.94
C SER A 237 -9.60 5.84 3.86
N ARG A 238 -8.92 5.14 4.76
CA ARG A 238 -7.45 5.00 4.71
C ARG A 238 -6.98 4.24 3.47
N TYR A 239 -7.78 3.29 3.00
CA TYR A 239 -7.48 2.46 1.85
C TYR A 239 -7.53 3.27 0.55
N LEU A 240 -8.60 4.07 0.38
CA LEU A 240 -8.71 4.98 -0.76
C LEU A 240 -7.59 6.02 -0.77
N ARG A 241 -7.28 6.61 0.39
CA ARG A 241 -6.19 7.59 0.50
C ARG A 241 -4.83 6.98 0.13
N ASP A 242 -4.50 5.78 0.62
CA ASP A 242 -3.26 5.08 0.27
C ASP A 242 -3.19 4.76 -1.22
N ALA A 243 -4.28 4.26 -1.80
CA ALA A 243 -4.35 3.93 -3.21
C ALA A 243 -4.20 5.17 -4.10
N LEU A 244 -4.92 6.25 -3.83
CA LEU A 244 -4.83 7.49 -4.59
C LEU A 244 -3.43 8.13 -4.49
N TYR A 245 -2.84 8.12 -3.31
CA TYR A 245 -1.52 8.68 -3.10
C TYR A 245 -0.43 7.90 -3.83
N ASN A 246 -0.49 6.57 -3.78
CA ASN A 246 0.45 5.72 -4.51
C ASN A 246 0.21 5.75 -6.02
N ALA A 247 -1.05 5.68 -6.48
CA ALA A 247 -1.39 5.84 -7.90
C ALA A 247 -0.81 7.15 -8.46
N THR A 248 -0.98 8.27 -7.73
CA THR A 248 -0.46 9.58 -8.16
C THR A 248 1.04 9.58 -8.35
N LYS A 249 1.83 8.89 -7.51
CA LYS A 249 3.29 8.78 -7.71
C LYS A 249 3.64 8.14 -9.05
N TYR A 250 2.97 7.04 -9.39
CA TYR A 250 3.21 6.35 -10.65
C TYR A 250 2.69 7.14 -11.84
N VAL A 251 1.52 7.77 -11.73
CA VAL A 251 0.99 8.64 -12.80
C VAL A 251 1.94 9.82 -13.04
N CYS A 252 2.46 10.47 -12.00
CA CYS A 252 3.48 11.53 -12.15
C CYS A 252 4.80 11.03 -12.77
N HIS A 253 5.09 9.73 -12.69
CA HIS A 253 6.27 9.15 -13.33
C HIS A 253 6.04 8.83 -14.80
N TRP A 254 4.84 8.34 -15.16
CA TRP A 254 4.55 7.81 -16.48
C TRP A 254 3.82 8.78 -17.41
N ASP A 255 3.12 9.78 -16.87
CA ASP A 255 2.39 10.78 -17.64
C ASP A 255 3.12 12.13 -17.64
N PRO A 256 3.54 12.66 -18.82
CA PRO A 256 4.28 13.92 -18.93
C PRO A 256 3.52 15.12 -18.36
N SER A 257 2.19 15.16 -18.50
CA SER A 257 1.37 16.30 -18.03
C SER A 257 1.31 16.34 -16.50
N PHE A 258 1.31 15.18 -15.85
CA PHE A 258 1.38 15.06 -14.40
C PHE A 258 2.80 15.30 -13.87
N SER A 259 3.82 14.82 -14.60
CA SER A 259 5.22 15.10 -14.27
C SER A 259 5.50 16.60 -14.28
N SER A 260 5.11 17.31 -15.34
CA SER A 260 5.25 18.75 -15.45
C SER A 260 4.48 19.50 -14.36
N TYR A 261 3.25 19.08 -14.07
CA TYR A 261 2.45 19.67 -12.99
C TYR A 261 3.10 19.50 -11.61
N LEU A 262 3.64 18.31 -11.33
CA LEU A 262 4.36 18.04 -10.07
C LEU A 262 5.62 18.92 -9.97
N ALA A 263 6.40 19.03 -11.06
CA ALA A 263 7.59 19.89 -11.13
C ALA A 263 7.25 21.37 -10.90
N GLN A 264 6.18 21.87 -11.51
CA GLN A 264 5.67 23.22 -11.28
C GLN A 264 5.36 23.46 -9.80
N LYS A 265 4.62 22.54 -9.16
CA LYS A 265 4.28 22.66 -7.73
C LYS A 265 5.50 22.60 -6.81
N ARG A 266 6.54 21.89 -7.23
CA ARG A 266 7.84 21.87 -6.54
C ARG A 266 8.60 23.20 -6.72
N ALA A 267 8.57 23.79 -7.91
CA ALA A 267 9.18 25.08 -8.19
C ALA A 267 8.50 26.22 -7.41
N GLU A 268 7.20 26.10 -7.09
CA GLU A 268 6.48 27.01 -6.18
C GLU A 268 6.96 26.89 -4.70
N GLY A 269 8.04 26.14 -4.41
CA GLY A 269 8.57 25.95 -3.05
C GLY A 269 7.83 24.93 -2.19
N LYS A 270 6.84 24.19 -2.74
CA LYS A 270 6.09 23.20 -1.96
C LYS A 270 6.92 21.96 -1.67
N HIS A 271 6.80 21.46 -0.45
CA HIS A 271 7.36 20.14 -0.10
C HIS A 271 6.78 19.05 -1.01
N TYR A 272 7.58 18.03 -1.34
CA TYR A 272 7.19 16.94 -2.26
C TYR A 272 5.81 16.34 -1.96
N ASN A 273 5.53 16.00 -0.71
CA ASN A 273 4.25 15.41 -0.32
C ASN A 273 3.06 16.36 -0.51
N VAL A 274 3.28 17.66 -0.35
CA VAL A 274 2.25 18.69 -0.61
C VAL A 274 2.01 18.83 -2.11
N ALA A 275 3.07 18.90 -2.92
CA ALA A 275 2.98 18.94 -4.37
C ALA A 275 2.27 17.69 -4.93
N LEU A 276 2.59 16.50 -4.38
CA LEU A 276 1.93 15.24 -4.74
C LEU A 276 0.44 15.24 -4.36
N SER A 277 0.06 15.87 -3.24
CA SER A 277 -1.36 16.03 -2.85
C SER A 277 -2.14 16.90 -3.84
N HIS A 278 -1.50 17.91 -4.42
CA HIS A 278 -2.09 18.71 -5.51
C HIS A 278 -2.28 17.87 -6.78
N ALA A 279 -1.29 17.04 -7.15
CA ALA A 279 -1.41 16.11 -8.27
C ALA A 279 -2.52 15.06 -8.03
N ALA A 280 -2.67 14.58 -6.81
CA ALA A 280 -3.74 13.65 -6.44
C ALA A 280 -5.14 14.28 -6.61
N LYS A 281 -5.31 15.57 -6.28
CA LYS A 281 -6.57 16.28 -6.57
C LYS A 281 -6.86 16.33 -8.06
N LYS A 282 -5.84 16.61 -8.91
CA LYS A 282 -5.99 16.58 -10.37
C LYS A 282 -6.39 15.18 -10.85
N LEU A 283 -5.71 14.14 -10.32
CA LEU A 283 -6.00 12.75 -10.68
C LEU A 283 -7.44 12.35 -10.34
N VAL A 284 -7.92 12.66 -9.14
CA VAL A 284 -9.29 12.33 -8.72
C VAL A 284 -10.33 12.99 -9.63
N ARG A 285 -10.11 14.22 -10.07
CA ARG A 285 -11.01 14.92 -11.02
C ARG A 285 -11.06 14.20 -12.37
N ILE A 286 -9.93 13.72 -12.86
CA ILE A 286 -9.85 12.96 -14.11
C ILE A 286 -10.55 11.62 -13.95
N ILE A 287 -10.25 10.86 -12.89
CA ILE A 287 -10.91 9.57 -12.62
C ILE A 287 -12.44 9.76 -12.53
N TYR A 288 -12.90 10.78 -11.81
CA TYR A 288 -14.32 11.06 -11.67
C TYR A 288 -15.01 11.34 -13.02
N ALA A 289 -14.38 12.14 -13.88
CA ALA A 289 -14.92 12.45 -15.21
C ALA A 289 -14.94 11.21 -16.11
N MET A 290 -13.86 10.42 -16.11
CA MET A 290 -13.74 9.20 -16.89
C MET A 290 -14.77 8.15 -16.50
N GLU A 291 -14.89 7.84 -15.21
CA GLU A 291 -15.81 6.81 -14.71
C GLU A 291 -17.29 7.22 -14.92
N LYS A 292 -17.61 8.51 -14.87
CA LYS A 292 -18.97 8.99 -15.20
C LYS A 292 -19.29 9.00 -16.69
N SER A 293 -18.30 9.25 -17.55
CA SER A 293 -18.52 9.31 -19.00
C SER A 293 -18.28 7.99 -19.71
N GLY A 294 -17.63 7.02 -19.05
CA GLY A 294 -17.18 5.77 -19.67
C GLY A 294 -16.02 5.94 -20.67
N GLN A 295 -15.40 7.12 -20.72
CA GLN A 295 -14.34 7.42 -21.69
C GLN A 295 -12.96 7.03 -21.18
N SER A 296 -12.12 6.52 -22.07
CA SER A 296 -10.71 6.25 -21.81
C SER A 296 -9.92 7.53 -21.60
N TYR A 297 -8.78 7.39 -20.90
CA TYR A 297 -7.88 8.53 -20.67
C TYR A 297 -7.28 9.04 -21.99
N ILE A 298 -7.35 10.35 -22.18
CA ILE A 298 -6.71 11.07 -23.28
C ILE A 298 -5.63 11.97 -22.66
N PRO A 299 -4.33 11.71 -22.94
CA PRO A 299 -3.26 12.59 -22.47
C PRO A 299 -3.44 14.00 -22.97
N ALA A 300 -3.24 15.00 -22.13
CA ALA A 300 -3.18 16.39 -22.58
C ALA A 300 -1.95 16.56 -23.48
N ARG A 301 -2.16 17.15 -24.65
CA ARG A 301 -1.10 17.48 -25.61
C ARG A 301 -0.23 18.61 -25.12
#